data_cca0f96a61a978b43aa8b2fdd728545c
#
_entry.id   cca0f96a61a978b43aa8b2fdd728545c
#
_cell.length_a   1.000
_cell.length_b   1.000
_cell.length_c   1.000
_cell.angle_alpha   90.00
_cell.angle_beta   90.00
_cell.angle_gamma   90.00
#
_symmetry.space_group_name_H-M   'P 1'
#
loop_
_entity.id
_entity.type
_entity.pdbx_description
1 polymer ?
#
loop_
_entity_poly.entity_id
_entity_poly.type
_entity_poly.pdbx_seq_one_letter_code
_entity_poly.pdbx_strand_id
1 'polypeptide(L)'
;LGTVRGQDNSLFILIRGAFHLIITVVYFLFYALNIKDAGTVAKRINNGIAVPKTLKEMVQAIYENGFPYLLIIPSYIAMTFAIIFPVLVTLMIAFTNYDFKHTAPTTLLDWIGFQNFTNMWTLSTFRSAFTSVLGWTLIWALAASTLQIVLGILTAIVANQPFVKGKRIFGVIFLLPWAVPAFITILTFSNMFNDSVGAILSLIHISEPTRR
;
A
#
# COMPACT_ATOMS: atom_id res chain seq x y z
N LEU A 1 15.09 -7.87 26.03
CA LEU A 1 14.23 -8.78 25.32
C LEU A 1 14.96 -9.42 24.14
N GLY A 2 15.40 -10.63 24.24
CA GLY A 2 16.22 -11.34 23.26
C GLY A 2 17.70 -11.21 23.53
N THR A 3 18.45 -12.26 23.30
CA THR A 3 19.89 -12.27 23.52
C THR A 3 20.62 -11.91 22.23
N VAL A 4 21.70 -11.17 22.33
CA VAL A 4 22.57 -10.78 21.20
C VAL A 4 23.18 -12.00 20.49
N ARG A 5 23.18 -13.15 21.13
CA ARG A 5 23.71 -14.41 20.59
C ARG A 5 22.58 -15.40 20.36
N GLY A 6 22.34 -15.71 19.12
CA GLY A 6 21.59 -16.91 18.76
C GLY A 6 20.17 -16.66 18.28
N GLN A 7 19.20 -17.35 18.85
CA GLN A 7 17.90 -17.61 18.25
C GLN A 7 16.87 -16.48 18.39
N ASP A 8 17.06 -15.53 19.31
CA ASP A 8 16.11 -14.45 19.59
C ASP A 8 16.57 -13.11 19.02
N ASN A 9 16.16 -12.84 17.81
CA ASN A 9 16.37 -11.55 17.17
C ASN A 9 15.13 -10.68 17.43
N SER A 10 15.31 -9.51 18.04
CA SER A 10 14.22 -8.58 18.37
C SER A 10 13.38 -8.17 17.15
N LEU A 11 13.98 -8.05 15.98
CA LEU A 11 13.25 -7.79 14.73
C LEU A 11 12.36 -8.97 14.35
N PHE A 12 12.83 -10.21 14.47
CA PHE A 12 12.00 -11.40 14.23
C PHE A 12 10.87 -11.53 15.23
N ILE A 13 11.10 -11.17 16.50
CA ILE A 13 10.04 -11.14 17.53
C ILE A 13 8.97 -10.13 17.15
N LEU A 14 9.36 -8.94 16.68
CA LEU A 14 8.44 -7.90 16.21
C LEU A 14 7.64 -8.38 15.00
N ILE A 15 8.30 -8.99 14.01
CA ILE A 15 7.65 -9.53 12.80
C ILE A 15 6.66 -10.65 13.20
N ARG A 16 7.04 -11.55 14.07
CA ARG A 16 6.13 -12.59 14.62
C ARG A 16 4.97 -11.96 15.36
N GLY A 17 5.22 -10.92 16.16
CA GLY A 17 4.19 -10.15 16.85
C GLY A 17 3.17 -9.55 15.90
N ALA A 18 3.62 -8.93 14.82
CA ALA A 18 2.75 -8.38 13.77
C ALA A 18 1.88 -9.48 13.13
N PHE A 19 2.47 -10.64 12.86
CA PHE A 19 1.74 -11.78 12.29
C PHE A 19 0.66 -12.31 13.26
N HIS A 20 1.01 -12.49 14.54
CA HIS A 20 0.05 -12.91 15.57
C HIS A 20 -1.06 -11.87 15.77
N LEU A 21 -0.75 -10.58 15.67
CA LEU A 21 -1.74 -9.53 15.77
C LEU A 21 -2.77 -9.62 14.63
N ILE A 22 -2.33 -9.85 13.40
CA ILE A 22 -3.26 -10.08 12.27
C ILE A 22 -4.17 -11.28 12.55
N ILE A 23 -3.60 -12.41 12.95
CA ILE A 23 -4.39 -13.62 13.28
C ILE A 23 -5.40 -13.32 14.38
N THR A 24 -4.98 -12.61 15.42
CA THR A 24 -5.85 -12.23 16.54
C THR A 24 -7.01 -11.35 16.10
N VAL A 25 -6.72 -10.33 15.28
CA VAL A 25 -7.77 -9.43 14.72
C VAL A 25 -8.74 -10.23 13.86
N VAL A 26 -8.25 -11.08 12.97
CA VAL A 26 -9.09 -11.93 12.11
C VAL A 26 -9.95 -12.87 12.97
N TYR A 27 -9.39 -13.47 14.03
CA TYR A 27 -10.13 -14.31 14.96
C TYR A 27 -11.28 -13.55 15.64
N PHE A 28 -11.01 -12.37 16.18
CA PHE A 28 -12.04 -11.56 16.83
C PHE A 28 -13.09 -11.05 15.86
N LEU A 29 -12.72 -10.68 14.64
CA LEU A 29 -13.69 -10.32 13.59
C LEU A 29 -14.60 -11.50 13.25
N PHE A 30 -14.01 -12.69 13.05
CA PHE A 30 -14.77 -13.90 12.79
C PHE A 30 -15.71 -14.24 13.95
N TYR A 31 -15.25 -14.11 15.19
CA TYR A 31 -16.06 -14.34 16.38
C TYR A 31 -17.22 -13.34 16.49
N ALA A 32 -16.96 -12.06 16.24
CA ALA A 32 -18.01 -11.02 16.24
C ALA A 32 -19.05 -11.24 15.15
N LEU A 33 -18.63 -11.66 13.96
CA LEU A 33 -19.55 -12.03 12.87
C LEU A 33 -20.43 -13.22 13.25
N ASN A 34 -19.86 -14.25 13.88
CA ASN A 34 -20.65 -15.40 14.36
C ASN A 34 -21.69 -15.02 15.40
N ILE A 35 -21.36 -14.14 16.36
CA ILE A 35 -22.34 -13.62 17.34
C ILE A 35 -23.46 -12.86 16.64
N LYS A 36 -23.11 -11.99 15.69
CA LYS A 36 -24.10 -11.24 14.92
C LYS A 36 -25.02 -12.16 14.12
N ASP A 37 -24.45 -13.17 13.47
CA ASP A 37 -25.22 -14.15 12.71
C ASP A 37 -26.15 -14.96 13.59
N ALA A 38 -25.66 -15.46 14.72
CA ALA A 38 -26.47 -16.17 15.73
C ALA A 38 -27.67 -15.30 16.19
N GLY A 39 -27.45 -14.01 16.44
CA GLY A 39 -28.51 -13.05 16.78
C GLY A 39 -29.52 -12.87 15.65
N THR A 40 -29.09 -12.86 14.40
CA THR A 40 -29.95 -12.75 13.23
C THR A 40 -30.77 -14.02 13.05
N VAL A 41 -30.17 -15.18 13.20
CA VAL A 41 -30.85 -16.48 13.14
C VAL A 41 -31.92 -16.60 14.26
N ALA A 42 -31.57 -16.21 15.49
CA ALA A 42 -32.54 -16.19 16.59
C ALA A 42 -33.76 -15.31 16.32
N LYS A 43 -33.52 -14.11 15.75
CA LYS A 43 -34.62 -13.21 15.33
C LYS A 43 -35.51 -13.82 14.23
N ARG A 44 -34.90 -14.50 13.24
CA ARG A 44 -35.65 -15.19 12.17
C ARG A 44 -36.53 -16.31 12.73
N ILE A 45 -35.99 -17.13 13.64
CA ILE A 45 -36.75 -18.19 14.30
C ILE A 45 -37.93 -17.62 15.07
N ASN A 46 -37.74 -16.56 15.85
CA ASN A 46 -38.82 -15.86 16.59
C ASN A 46 -39.90 -15.30 15.67
N ASN A 47 -39.53 -14.86 14.48
CA ASN A 47 -40.47 -14.34 13.49
C ASN A 47 -41.13 -15.43 12.60
N GLY A 48 -40.93 -16.71 12.93
CA GLY A 48 -41.47 -17.84 12.15
C GLY A 48 -40.85 -18.04 10.77
N ILE A 49 -39.70 -17.41 10.49
CA ILE A 49 -38.98 -17.54 9.21
C ILE A 49 -38.16 -18.81 9.23
N ALA A 50 -38.32 -19.64 8.21
CA ALA A 50 -37.50 -20.86 8.07
C ALA A 50 -36.01 -20.57 8.01
N VAL A 51 -35.22 -21.31 8.78
CA VAL A 51 -33.75 -21.28 8.76
C VAL A 51 -33.20 -22.64 8.37
N PRO A 52 -32.05 -22.71 7.71
CA PRO A 52 -31.45 -24.00 7.37
C PRO A 52 -31.19 -24.83 8.63
N LYS A 53 -31.74 -26.05 8.66
CA LYS A 53 -31.63 -26.96 9.81
C LYS A 53 -30.62 -28.09 9.56
N THR A 54 -30.38 -28.39 8.29
CA THR A 54 -29.52 -29.49 7.88
C THR A 54 -28.18 -28.96 7.39
N LEU A 55 -27.10 -29.71 7.64
CA LEU A 55 -25.75 -29.33 7.19
C LEU A 55 -25.71 -29.11 5.66
N LYS A 56 -26.47 -29.91 4.91
CA LYS A 56 -26.60 -29.77 3.44
C LYS A 56 -27.24 -28.42 3.05
N GLU A 57 -28.31 -28.03 3.75
CA GLU A 57 -28.98 -26.74 3.51
C GLU A 57 -28.10 -25.55 3.90
N MET A 58 -27.29 -25.68 4.97
CA MET A 58 -26.31 -24.66 5.36
C MET A 58 -25.22 -24.49 4.29
N VAL A 59 -24.67 -25.60 3.80
CA VAL A 59 -23.64 -25.57 2.74
C VAL A 59 -24.22 -24.97 1.46
N GLN A 60 -25.46 -25.31 1.10
CA GLN A 60 -26.12 -24.75 -0.07
C GLN A 60 -26.38 -23.25 0.10
N ALA A 61 -26.84 -22.80 1.28
CA ALA A 61 -27.03 -21.38 1.58
C ALA A 61 -25.70 -20.60 1.55
N ILE A 62 -24.61 -21.19 2.02
CA ILE A 62 -23.26 -20.61 1.91
C ILE A 62 -22.83 -20.52 0.45
N TYR A 63 -23.09 -21.55 -0.35
CA TYR A 63 -22.76 -21.54 -1.77
C TYR A 63 -23.53 -20.48 -2.54
N GLU A 64 -24.85 -20.38 -2.31
CA GLU A 64 -25.72 -19.43 -3.01
C GLU A 64 -25.45 -17.97 -2.62
N ASN A 65 -25.24 -17.70 -1.33
CA ASN A 65 -25.06 -16.33 -0.82
C ASN A 65 -23.59 -15.96 -0.57
N GLY A 66 -22.73 -16.93 -0.35
CA GLY A 66 -21.33 -16.74 0.01
C GLY A 66 -20.33 -16.91 -1.15
N PHE A 67 -20.77 -17.43 -2.29
CA PHE A 67 -19.90 -17.68 -3.43
C PHE A 67 -19.09 -16.45 -3.88
N PRO A 68 -19.65 -15.23 -3.97
CA PRO A 68 -18.87 -14.04 -4.30
C PRO A 68 -17.75 -13.78 -3.29
N TYR A 69 -17.98 -14.03 -2.00
CA TYR A 69 -16.96 -13.86 -0.96
C TYR A 69 -15.85 -14.91 -1.08
N LEU A 70 -16.18 -16.16 -1.41
CA LEU A 70 -15.19 -17.22 -1.65
C LEU A 70 -14.24 -16.87 -2.80
N LEU A 71 -14.74 -16.24 -3.86
CA LEU A 71 -13.91 -15.78 -4.99
C LEU A 71 -12.95 -14.65 -4.59
N ILE A 72 -13.32 -13.83 -3.62
CA ILE A 72 -12.51 -12.68 -3.18
C ILE A 72 -11.47 -13.09 -2.12
N ILE A 73 -11.70 -14.16 -1.35
CA ILE A 73 -10.80 -14.60 -0.27
C ILE A 73 -9.34 -14.73 -0.72
N PRO A 74 -8.98 -15.37 -1.85
CA PRO A 74 -7.58 -15.47 -2.28
C PRO A 74 -6.92 -14.11 -2.48
N SER A 75 -7.66 -13.16 -3.05
CA SER A 75 -7.18 -11.78 -3.25
C SER A 75 -6.99 -11.04 -1.93
N TYR A 76 -7.89 -11.21 -0.96
CA TYR A 76 -7.74 -10.63 0.38
C TYR A 76 -6.55 -11.22 1.12
N ILE A 77 -6.32 -12.52 1.01
CA ILE A 77 -5.15 -13.16 1.62
C ILE A 77 -3.87 -12.58 1.00
N ALA A 78 -3.78 -12.53 -0.34
CA ALA A 78 -2.63 -11.95 -1.04
C ALA A 78 -2.40 -10.48 -0.64
N MET A 79 -3.47 -9.67 -0.57
CA MET A 79 -3.40 -8.27 -0.15
C MET A 79 -2.94 -8.13 1.32
N THR A 80 -3.40 -9.01 2.20
CA THR A 80 -2.99 -9.01 3.62
C THR A 80 -1.48 -9.21 3.74
N PHE A 81 -0.90 -10.17 3.01
CA PHE A 81 0.53 -10.43 3.05
C PHE A 81 1.34 -9.37 2.29
N ALA A 82 0.87 -8.88 1.15
CA ALA A 82 1.63 -7.97 0.32
C ALA A 82 1.54 -6.49 0.77
N ILE A 83 0.45 -6.09 1.42
CA ILE A 83 0.18 -4.70 1.78
C ILE A 83 0.02 -4.53 3.29
N ILE A 84 -0.96 -5.21 3.90
CA ILE A 84 -1.32 -4.97 5.32
C ILE A 84 -0.16 -5.36 6.25
N PHE A 85 0.45 -6.52 6.02
CA PHE A 85 1.53 -7.02 6.87
C PHE A 85 2.77 -6.10 6.85
N PRO A 86 3.34 -5.67 5.71
CA PRO A 86 4.45 -4.72 5.68
C PRO A 86 4.11 -3.36 6.31
N VAL A 87 2.89 -2.84 6.08
CA VAL A 87 2.42 -1.60 6.71
C VAL A 87 2.39 -1.74 8.23
N LEU A 88 1.90 -2.86 8.73
CA LEU A 88 1.82 -3.14 10.16
C LEU A 88 3.21 -3.25 10.80
N VAL A 89 4.13 -3.96 10.15
CA VAL A 89 5.53 -4.06 10.59
C VAL A 89 6.19 -2.68 10.62
N THR A 90 6.01 -1.88 9.57
CA THR A 90 6.53 -0.51 9.52
C THR A 90 5.96 0.37 10.63
N LEU A 91 4.65 0.24 10.87
CA LEU A 91 3.99 0.95 11.97
C LEU A 91 4.57 0.55 13.33
N MET A 92 4.78 -0.74 13.57
CA MET A 92 5.39 -1.21 14.83
C MET A 92 6.83 -0.73 14.99
N ILE A 93 7.63 -0.74 13.91
CA ILE A 93 9.01 -0.21 13.91
C ILE A 93 9.03 1.28 14.29
N ALA A 94 8.03 2.06 13.89
CA ALA A 94 7.95 3.48 14.24
C ALA A 94 7.90 3.76 15.75
N PHE A 95 7.52 2.79 16.56
CA PHE A 95 7.50 2.87 18.03
C PHE A 95 8.77 2.30 18.69
N THR A 96 9.76 1.91 17.91
CA THR A 96 11.03 1.36 18.40
C THR A 96 12.19 2.30 18.09
N ASN A 97 13.35 2.02 18.71
CA ASN A 97 14.61 2.72 18.45
C ASN A 97 15.37 2.16 17.24
N TYR A 98 14.66 1.61 16.23
CA TYR A 98 15.29 1.03 15.04
C TYR A 98 16.06 2.10 14.27
N ASP A 99 17.40 1.98 14.26
CA ASP A 99 18.33 2.82 13.51
C ASP A 99 19.57 2.00 13.07
N PHE A 100 20.52 2.65 12.42
CA PHE A 100 21.75 1.98 11.97
C PHE A 100 22.61 1.42 13.11
N LYS A 101 22.42 1.89 14.35
CA LYS A 101 23.13 1.40 15.53
C LYS A 101 22.37 0.30 16.25
N HIS A 102 21.05 0.30 16.09
CA HIS A 102 20.14 -0.66 16.73
C HIS A 102 19.54 -1.60 15.68
N THR A 103 20.41 -2.23 14.88
CA THR A 103 20.02 -3.26 13.93
C THR A 103 20.41 -4.64 14.43
N ALA A 104 19.47 -5.56 14.37
CA ALA A 104 19.75 -6.96 14.66
C ALA A 104 20.76 -7.54 13.62
N PRO A 105 21.70 -8.44 14.00
CA PRO A 105 21.78 -9.10 15.32
C PRO A 105 22.71 -8.40 16.33
N THR A 106 23.27 -7.26 16.00
CA THR A 106 24.32 -6.61 16.81
C THR A 106 23.78 -5.94 18.06
N THR A 107 22.61 -5.36 17.98
CA THR A 107 21.92 -4.69 19.09
C THR A 107 20.45 -5.06 19.12
N LEU A 108 19.86 -4.92 20.30
CA LEU A 108 18.42 -5.18 20.50
C LEU A 108 17.60 -3.95 20.14
N LEU A 109 16.41 -4.19 19.63
CA LEU A 109 15.38 -3.17 19.48
C LEU A 109 14.67 -2.98 20.82
N ASP A 110 14.56 -1.74 21.25
CA ASP A 110 13.78 -1.35 22.41
C ASP A 110 12.53 -0.59 21.99
N TRP A 111 11.48 -0.76 22.77
CA TRP A 111 10.22 -0.09 22.58
C TRP A 111 10.29 1.30 23.22
N ILE A 112 10.27 2.36 22.42
CA ILE A 112 10.39 3.75 22.87
C ILE A 112 9.08 4.54 22.80
N GLY A 113 7.98 3.87 22.46
CA GLY A 113 6.66 4.51 22.37
C GLY A 113 6.62 5.65 21.35
N PHE A 114 6.12 6.81 21.78
CA PHE A 114 5.94 7.98 20.89
C PHE A 114 7.17 8.87 20.73
N GLN A 115 8.34 8.45 21.22
CA GLN A 115 9.53 9.30 21.23
C GLN A 115 9.97 9.73 19.81
N ASN A 116 9.87 8.85 18.81
CA ASN A 116 10.17 9.22 17.43
C ASN A 116 9.26 10.34 16.91
N PHE A 117 7.98 10.28 17.26
CA PHE A 117 7.01 11.31 16.86
C PHE A 117 7.26 12.64 17.58
N THR A 118 7.59 12.60 18.88
CA THR A 118 7.95 13.83 19.61
C THR A 118 9.24 14.43 19.07
N ASN A 119 10.26 13.64 18.78
CA ASN A 119 11.52 14.08 18.20
C ASN A 119 11.33 14.75 16.84
N MET A 120 10.40 14.25 16.03
CA MET A 120 10.05 14.83 14.73
C MET A 120 9.56 16.28 14.87
N TRP A 121 8.85 16.62 15.95
CA TRP A 121 8.33 17.97 16.19
C TRP A 121 9.26 18.87 17.02
N THR A 122 10.00 18.30 17.95
CA THR A 122 10.86 19.06 18.87
C THR A 122 12.22 19.40 18.28
N LEU A 123 12.81 18.49 17.50
CA LEU A 123 14.09 18.72 16.88
C LEU A 123 13.93 19.54 15.59
N SER A 124 14.50 20.74 15.57
CA SER A 124 14.35 21.71 14.48
C SER A 124 14.70 21.13 13.09
N THR A 125 15.77 20.33 13.02
CA THR A 125 16.22 19.68 11.78
C THR A 125 15.18 18.69 11.24
N PHE A 126 14.64 17.84 12.11
CA PHE A 126 13.62 16.86 11.69
C PHE A 126 12.30 17.56 11.33
N ARG A 127 11.88 18.54 12.11
CA ARG A 127 10.67 19.32 11.84
C ARG A 127 10.76 20.04 10.49
N SER A 128 11.87 20.70 10.21
CA SER A 128 12.08 21.41 8.94
C SER A 128 12.04 20.45 7.76
N ALA A 129 12.78 19.33 7.82
CA ALA A 129 12.79 18.32 6.80
C ALA A 129 11.40 17.70 6.59
N PHE A 130 10.73 17.32 7.67
CA PHE A 130 9.40 16.71 7.62
C PHE A 130 8.36 17.64 7.00
N THR A 131 8.28 18.89 7.46
CA THR A 131 7.29 19.86 6.96
C THR A 131 7.55 20.21 5.49
N SER A 132 8.81 20.34 5.08
CA SER A 132 9.17 20.59 3.69
C SER A 132 8.78 19.43 2.78
N VAL A 133 9.15 18.19 3.16
CA VAL A 133 8.82 16.98 2.38
C VAL A 133 7.32 16.75 2.35
N LEU A 134 6.62 16.90 3.49
CA LEU A 134 5.17 16.75 3.56
C LEU A 134 4.46 17.77 2.68
N GLY A 135 4.84 19.05 2.79
CA GLY A 135 4.27 20.12 1.97
C GLY A 135 4.46 19.86 0.48
N TRP A 136 5.67 19.50 0.06
CA TRP A 136 5.95 19.14 -1.31
C TRP A 136 5.14 17.92 -1.78
N THR A 137 5.07 16.88 -0.97
CA THR A 137 4.33 15.66 -1.29
C THR A 137 2.84 15.93 -1.49
N LEU A 138 2.24 16.75 -0.62
CA LEU A 138 0.82 17.13 -0.75
C LEU A 138 0.57 17.96 -2.01
N ILE A 139 1.40 18.96 -2.28
CA ILE A 139 1.28 19.79 -3.49
C ILE A 139 1.43 18.91 -4.73
N TRP A 140 2.46 18.05 -4.76
CA TRP A 140 2.70 17.14 -5.88
C TRP A 140 1.56 16.15 -6.08
N ALA A 141 1.08 15.52 -5.00
CA ALA A 141 -0.01 14.56 -5.08
C ALA A 141 -1.30 15.19 -5.62
N LEU A 142 -1.65 16.38 -5.13
CA LEU A 142 -2.84 17.10 -5.60
C LEU A 142 -2.69 17.55 -7.06
N ALA A 143 -1.56 18.15 -7.41
CA ALA A 143 -1.30 18.62 -8.76
C ALA A 143 -1.28 17.47 -9.77
N ALA A 144 -0.54 16.40 -9.48
CA ALA A 144 -0.42 15.24 -10.35
C ALA A 144 -1.76 14.52 -10.53
N SER A 145 -2.48 14.27 -9.42
CA SER A 145 -3.78 13.58 -9.47
C SER A 145 -4.82 14.41 -10.24
N THR A 146 -4.88 15.71 -9.98
CA THR A 146 -5.82 16.59 -10.67
C THR A 146 -5.52 16.64 -12.18
N LEU A 147 -4.25 16.78 -12.55
CA LEU A 147 -3.83 16.80 -13.95
C LEU A 147 -4.16 15.47 -14.64
N GLN A 148 -3.89 14.33 -13.99
CA GLN A 148 -4.23 13.00 -14.53
C GLN A 148 -5.73 12.85 -14.76
N ILE A 149 -6.57 13.27 -13.81
CA ILE A 149 -8.02 13.18 -13.91
C ILE A 149 -8.52 14.05 -15.07
N VAL A 150 -8.07 15.32 -15.14
CA VAL A 150 -8.46 16.26 -16.21
C VAL A 150 -8.06 15.72 -17.58
N LEU A 151 -6.80 15.30 -17.75
CA LEU A 151 -6.31 14.74 -19.01
C LEU A 151 -7.04 13.43 -19.36
N GLY A 152 -7.32 12.58 -18.38
CA GLY A 152 -8.08 11.34 -18.57
C GLY A 152 -9.50 11.62 -19.08
N ILE A 153 -10.21 12.58 -18.49
CA ILE A 153 -11.56 12.98 -18.91
C ILE A 153 -11.51 13.57 -20.32
N LEU A 154 -10.60 14.50 -20.59
CA LEU A 154 -10.46 15.10 -21.93
C LEU A 154 -10.17 14.04 -22.99
N THR A 155 -9.24 13.13 -22.70
CA THR A 155 -8.90 12.02 -23.59
C THR A 155 -10.11 11.12 -23.84
N ALA A 156 -10.88 10.78 -22.78
CA ALA A 156 -12.08 9.98 -22.91
C ALA A 156 -13.15 10.66 -23.75
N ILE A 157 -13.38 11.97 -23.57
CA ILE A 157 -14.32 12.75 -24.36
C ILE A 157 -13.92 12.73 -25.84
N VAL A 158 -12.66 13.03 -26.15
CA VAL A 158 -12.16 13.04 -27.53
C VAL A 158 -12.23 11.66 -28.16
N ALA A 159 -11.80 10.60 -27.46
CA ALA A 159 -11.80 9.24 -27.98
C ALA A 159 -13.23 8.70 -28.25
N ASN A 160 -14.24 9.19 -27.55
CA ASN A 160 -15.63 8.77 -27.74
C ASN A 160 -16.39 9.55 -28.83
N GLN A 161 -15.78 10.58 -29.44
CA GLN A 161 -16.44 11.34 -30.51
C GLN A 161 -16.83 10.46 -31.71
N PRO A 162 -17.97 10.74 -32.39
CA PRO A 162 -18.43 9.95 -33.52
C PRO A 162 -17.45 9.93 -34.70
N PHE A 163 -16.71 11.00 -34.90
CA PHE A 163 -15.75 11.14 -36.01
C PHE A 163 -14.44 10.38 -35.79
N VAL A 164 -14.15 9.92 -34.57
CA VAL A 164 -12.93 9.16 -34.27
C VAL A 164 -13.09 7.72 -34.75
N LYS A 165 -12.36 7.38 -35.80
CA LYS A 165 -12.27 6.03 -36.35
C LYS A 165 -11.14 5.25 -35.64
N GLY A 166 -11.32 3.95 -35.47
CA GLY A 166 -10.27 3.11 -34.87
C GLY A 166 -10.16 3.20 -33.34
N LYS A 167 -11.24 3.44 -32.62
CA LYS A 167 -11.29 3.57 -31.14
C LYS A 167 -10.59 2.43 -30.38
N ARG A 168 -10.62 1.19 -30.95
CA ARG A 168 -9.92 0.04 -30.36
C ARG A 168 -8.40 0.21 -30.37
N ILE A 169 -7.85 0.78 -31.46
CA ILE A 169 -6.41 1.02 -31.60
C ILE A 169 -5.96 2.05 -30.57
N PHE A 170 -6.71 3.16 -30.44
CA PHE A 170 -6.43 4.18 -29.42
C PHE A 170 -6.50 3.60 -27.99
N GLY A 171 -7.48 2.71 -27.72
CA GLY A 171 -7.55 2.02 -26.43
C GLY A 171 -6.30 1.20 -26.12
N VAL A 172 -5.75 0.50 -27.11
CA VAL A 172 -4.49 -0.26 -26.96
C VAL A 172 -3.31 0.68 -26.74
N ILE A 173 -3.22 1.76 -27.52
CA ILE A 173 -2.13 2.77 -27.38
C ILE A 173 -2.13 3.37 -25.98
N PHE A 174 -3.29 3.70 -25.41
CA PHE A 174 -3.40 4.24 -24.05
C PHE A 174 -3.02 3.24 -22.96
N LEU A 175 -3.04 1.93 -23.25
CA LEU A 175 -2.56 0.90 -22.34
C LEU A 175 -1.04 0.67 -22.39
N LEU A 176 -0.36 1.09 -23.49
CA LEU A 176 1.08 0.89 -23.66
C LEU A 176 1.92 1.46 -22.50
N PRO A 177 1.63 2.66 -21.94
CA PRO A 177 2.39 3.16 -20.79
C PRO A 177 2.35 2.24 -19.56
N TRP A 178 1.31 1.41 -19.42
CA TRP A 178 1.21 0.43 -18.36
C TRP A 178 2.13 -0.78 -18.55
N ALA A 179 2.54 -1.06 -19.79
CA ALA A 179 3.46 -2.14 -20.09
C ALA A 179 4.91 -1.84 -19.66
N VAL A 180 5.24 -0.55 -19.45
CA VAL A 180 6.57 -0.14 -18.99
C VAL A 180 6.52 0.12 -17.48
N PRO A 181 7.31 -0.60 -16.66
CA PRO A 181 7.37 -0.35 -15.23
C PRO A 181 7.76 1.10 -14.93
N ALA A 182 6.97 1.79 -14.10
CA ALA A 182 7.15 3.22 -13.83
C ALA A 182 8.57 3.56 -13.32
N PHE A 183 9.19 2.70 -12.52
CA PHE A 183 10.54 2.93 -12.01
C PHE A 183 11.59 2.97 -13.12
N ILE A 184 11.46 2.16 -14.19
CA ILE A 184 12.38 2.19 -15.34
C ILE A 184 12.26 3.53 -16.05
N THR A 185 11.04 4.00 -16.28
CA THR A 185 10.78 5.31 -16.90
C THR A 185 11.38 6.43 -16.06
N ILE A 186 11.14 6.43 -14.75
CA ILE A 186 11.68 7.44 -13.83
C ILE A 186 13.21 7.43 -13.83
N LEU A 187 13.84 6.25 -13.74
CA LEU A 187 15.31 6.14 -13.77
C LEU A 187 15.90 6.59 -15.11
N THR A 188 15.25 6.25 -16.22
CA THR A 188 15.69 6.68 -17.56
C THR A 188 15.66 8.20 -17.68
N PHE A 189 14.53 8.84 -17.31
CA PHE A 189 14.43 10.29 -17.34
C PHE A 189 15.41 10.94 -16.35
N SER A 190 15.54 10.42 -15.14
CA SER A 190 16.51 10.92 -14.16
C SER A 190 17.94 10.88 -14.69
N ASN A 191 18.31 9.79 -15.35
CA ASN A 191 19.64 9.68 -15.96
C ASN A 191 19.82 10.60 -17.18
N MET A 192 18.78 10.80 -17.99
CA MET A 192 18.85 11.72 -19.15
C MET A 192 19.06 13.17 -18.74
N PHE A 193 18.49 13.60 -17.61
CA PHE A 193 18.58 14.95 -17.05
C PHE A 193 19.63 15.07 -15.92
N ASN A 194 20.51 14.09 -15.75
CA ASN A 194 21.56 14.14 -14.74
C ASN A 194 22.62 15.20 -15.13
N ASP A 195 22.99 16.08 -14.17
CA ASP A 195 23.91 17.19 -14.41
C ASP A 195 25.32 16.76 -14.82
N SER A 196 25.77 15.56 -14.42
CA SER A 196 27.13 15.09 -14.64
C SER A 196 27.30 14.14 -15.84
N VAL A 197 26.27 13.32 -16.12
CA VAL A 197 26.34 12.27 -17.15
C VAL A 197 25.10 12.21 -18.06
N GLY A 198 24.20 13.18 -17.93
CA GLY A 198 22.94 13.19 -18.66
C GLY A 198 23.12 13.43 -20.15
N ALA A 199 22.58 12.55 -20.99
CA ALA A 199 22.70 12.65 -22.44
C ALA A 199 22.13 13.95 -23.01
N ILE A 200 21.05 14.49 -22.42
CA ILE A 200 20.42 15.75 -22.88
C ILE A 200 21.28 16.94 -22.49
N LEU A 201 21.78 16.99 -21.26
CA LEU A 201 22.63 18.10 -20.81
C LEU A 201 23.99 18.10 -21.49
N SER A 202 24.57 16.93 -21.78
CA SER A 202 25.81 16.84 -22.57
C SER A 202 25.62 17.38 -23.99
N LEU A 203 24.48 17.16 -24.64
CA LEU A 203 24.17 17.74 -25.95
C LEU A 203 24.02 19.26 -25.90
N ILE A 204 23.44 19.80 -24.83
CA ILE A 204 23.31 21.26 -24.63
C ILE A 204 24.68 21.88 -24.40
N HIS A 205 25.55 21.27 -23.57
CA HIS A 205 26.91 21.75 -23.32
C HIS A 205 27.83 21.65 -24.54
N ILE A 206 27.65 20.64 -25.40
CA ILE A 206 28.40 20.55 -26.67
C ILE A 206 27.97 21.66 -27.65
N SER A 207 26.71 22.11 -27.57
CA SER A 207 26.21 23.19 -28.44
C SER A 207 26.53 24.59 -27.93
N GLU A 208 26.98 24.76 -26.68
CA GLU A 208 27.47 26.06 -26.21
C GLU A 208 28.92 26.27 -26.69
N PRO A 209 29.17 27.27 -27.59
CA PRO A 209 30.53 27.61 -27.95
C PRO A 209 31.23 28.14 -26.69
N THR A 210 32.32 27.50 -26.30
CA THR A 210 33.21 27.97 -25.24
C THR A 210 33.57 29.41 -25.49
N ARG A 211 32.90 30.35 -24.83
CA ARG A 211 33.37 31.74 -24.70
C ARG A 211 34.65 31.68 -23.85
N ARG A 212 35.79 31.73 -24.52
CA ARG A 212 37.04 32.12 -23.91
C ARG A 212 37.09 33.63 -23.73
#